data_b45679a861d3fb51d0a6e362269a608e
#
_entry.id   b45679a861d3fb51d0a6e362269a608e
#
_cell.length_a   1.000
_cell.length_b   1.000
_cell.length_c   1.000
_cell.angle_alpha   90.00
_cell.angle_beta   90.00
_cell.angle_gamma   90.00
#
_symmetry.space_group_name_H-M   'P 1'
#
loop_
_entity.id
_entity.type
_entity.pdbx_description
1 polymer ?
#
loop_
_entity_poly.entity_id
_entity_poly.type
_entity_poly.pdbx_seq_one_letter_code
_entity_poly.pdbx_strand_id
1 'polypeptide(L)'
;MRDQWWTWQTGEIPYPIYRLRQGILNVWRDGQWHSSTYLDRVTQDPEFIEISADEAHLLSGQKTLETRLGVDSQRWPRNCLIPYPTELEEQIDHVQQAVKIAPNDPVAARELTRQVDSESMKRWYIDVALQSGAWRARHLGVSRSEKPGSRKRKPIRQSRIVAMFQRDNWRCQYCGIRIGGNRRHFVKFAMDIDMPELVQGRTDETRHGLYSMLMASYDHVTAHSRGGSDDDSNLVTACWCCQFGKFKFGLDEVGLQPPSPAGIERGGDWQGLCP
;
A
#
# COMPACT_ATOMS: atom_id res chain seq x y z
N MET A 1 -6.17 31.81 18.45
CA MET A 1 -6.17 30.36 18.73
C MET A 1 -4.77 29.87 18.44
N ARG A 2 -4.18 29.05 19.32
CA ARG A 2 -2.88 28.43 19.06
C ARG A 2 -3.11 27.27 18.09
N ASP A 3 -2.12 26.99 17.21
CA ASP A 3 -2.14 25.83 16.36
C ASP A 3 -2.03 24.56 17.24
N GLN A 4 -2.83 23.55 16.96
CA GLN A 4 -2.75 22.24 17.61
C GLN A 4 -2.13 21.25 16.63
N TRP A 5 -1.35 20.30 17.14
CA TRP A 5 -0.55 19.39 16.34
C TRP A 5 -0.71 17.97 16.83
N TRP A 6 -0.79 17.03 15.89
CA TRP A 6 -0.86 15.61 16.19
C TRP A 6 0.06 14.82 15.28
N THR A 7 0.50 13.71 15.77
CA THR A 7 1.09 12.65 14.97
C THR A 7 0.44 11.33 15.34
N TRP A 8 0.37 10.44 14.37
CA TRP A 8 -0.07 9.09 14.64
C TRP A 8 1.16 8.22 14.91
N GLN A 9 1.08 7.42 15.95
CA GLN A 9 2.15 6.56 16.38
C GLN A 9 1.61 5.14 16.60
N THR A 10 2.03 4.20 15.75
CA THR A 10 1.87 2.78 16.02
C THR A 10 3.25 2.20 16.25
N GLY A 11 3.53 1.72 17.44
CA GLY A 11 4.84 1.22 17.80
C GLY A 11 5.95 2.27 17.68
N GLU A 12 7.03 1.96 16.99
CA GLU A 12 8.22 2.80 16.88
C GLU A 12 8.25 3.75 15.67
N ILE A 13 7.21 3.75 14.82
CA ILE A 13 7.21 4.52 13.57
C ILE A 13 6.34 5.78 13.71
N PRO A 14 6.91 7.00 13.63
CA PRO A 14 6.14 8.23 13.59
C PRO A 14 5.44 8.42 12.26
N TYR A 15 4.15 8.70 12.28
CA TYR A 15 3.29 8.88 11.11
C TYR A 15 3.02 10.35 10.76
N PRO A 16 2.20 10.64 9.74
CA PRO A 16 2.00 11.99 9.22
C PRO A 16 1.70 13.00 10.32
N ILE A 17 2.19 14.21 10.14
CA ILE A 17 1.96 15.31 11.05
C ILE A 17 0.70 16.04 10.62
N TYR A 18 -0.23 16.22 11.55
CA TYR A 18 -1.44 16.98 11.35
C TYR A 18 -1.36 18.30 12.12
N ARG A 19 -1.90 19.35 11.53
CA ARG A 19 -2.01 20.67 12.15
C ARG A 19 -3.41 21.21 11.99
N LEU A 20 -4.06 21.52 13.09
CA LEU A 20 -5.30 22.29 13.12
C LEU A 20 -4.98 23.77 13.28
N ARG A 21 -5.32 24.56 12.27
CA ARG A 21 -5.15 26.01 12.27
C ARG A 21 -6.42 26.69 11.81
N GLN A 22 -6.99 27.56 12.62
CA GLN A 22 -8.22 28.29 12.30
C GLN A 22 -9.40 27.39 11.89
N GLY A 23 -9.52 26.22 12.51
CA GLY A 23 -10.58 25.25 12.20
C GLY A 23 -10.34 24.38 10.96
N ILE A 24 -9.20 24.55 10.29
CA ILE A 24 -8.85 23.75 9.13
C ILE A 24 -7.74 22.76 9.51
N LEU A 25 -8.04 21.46 9.40
CA LEU A 25 -7.04 20.41 9.55
C LEU A 25 -6.19 20.32 8.28
N ASN A 26 -4.89 20.30 8.48
CA ASN A 26 -3.92 20.09 7.40
C ASN A 26 -3.01 18.92 7.76
N VAL A 27 -2.55 18.20 6.74
CA VAL A 27 -1.56 17.14 6.87
C VAL A 27 -0.29 17.51 6.12
N TRP A 28 0.86 17.26 6.75
CA TRP A 28 2.16 17.49 6.11
C TRP A 28 2.48 16.36 5.14
N ARG A 29 2.54 16.70 3.86
CA ARG A 29 2.86 15.77 2.77
C ARG A 29 3.72 16.49 1.74
N ASP A 30 4.68 15.77 1.17
CA ASP A 30 5.50 16.27 0.06
C ASP A 30 6.19 17.62 0.32
N GLY A 31 6.57 17.88 1.58
CA GLY A 31 7.18 19.13 1.97
C GLY A 31 6.19 20.31 2.02
N GLN A 32 4.88 20.05 1.96
CA GLN A 32 3.83 21.05 1.96
C GLN A 32 2.65 20.61 2.84
N TRP A 33 1.87 21.61 3.27
CA TRP A 33 0.63 21.39 3.99
C TRP A 33 -0.54 21.23 3.01
N HIS A 34 -1.29 20.15 3.17
CA HIS A 34 -2.50 19.87 2.40
C HIS A 34 -3.71 19.84 3.33
N SER A 35 -4.85 20.32 2.86
CA SER A 35 -6.10 20.19 3.61
C SER A 35 -6.47 18.73 3.81
N SER A 36 -6.97 18.39 5.01
CA SER A 36 -7.39 17.05 5.41
C SER A 36 -8.81 17.05 5.93
N THR A 37 -9.56 15.99 5.64
CA THR A 37 -10.94 15.79 6.12
C THR A 37 -11.00 14.93 7.39
N TYR A 38 -9.86 14.53 7.96
CA TYR A 38 -9.77 13.59 9.09
C TYR A 38 -9.87 14.25 10.47
N LEU A 39 -10.48 15.43 10.60
CA LEU A 39 -10.51 16.18 11.85
C LEU A 39 -11.04 15.36 13.03
N ASP A 40 -12.21 14.74 12.86
CA ASP A 40 -12.84 13.97 13.94
C ASP A 40 -11.95 12.79 14.37
N ARG A 41 -11.32 12.12 13.40
CA ARG A 41 -10.43 11.00 13.65
C ARG A 41 -9.17 11.44 14.41
N VAL A 42 -8.50 12.48 13.93
CA VAL A 42 -7.26 12.98 14.56
C VAL A 42 -7.49 13.47 15.98
N THR A 43 -8.68 14.02 16.28
CA THR A 43 -8.99 14.58 17.60
C THR A 43 -9.62 13.58 18.56
N GLN A 44 -10.16 12.47 18.10
CA GLN A 44 -10.91 11.51 18.91
C GLN A 44 -10.26 10.13 19.02
N ASP A 45 -9.40 9.77 18.07
CA ASP A 45 -8.74 8.47 18.05
C ASP A 45 -7.51 8.48 18.97
N PRO A 46 -7.45 7.62 20.00
CA PRO A 46 -6.37 7.60 20.99
C PRO A 46 -4.99 7.26 20.41
N GLU A 47 -4.93 6.76 19.18
CA GLU A 47 -3.65 6.52 18.51
C GLU A 47 -3.02 7.78 17.93
N PHE A 48 -3.78 8.88 17.86
CA PHE A 48 -3.23 10.18 17.53
C PHE A 48 -2.82 10.89 18.80
N ILE A 49 -1.54 11.12 18.96
CA ILE A 49 -1.00 11.86 20.08
C ILE A 49 -0.84 13.34 19.72
N GLU A 50 -1.26 14.22 20.59
CA GLU A 50 -0.97 15.64 20.47
C GLU A 50 0.52 15.86 20.76
N ILE A 51 1.18 16.64 19.89
CA ILE A 51 2.59 16.98 20.00
C ILE A 51 2.80 18.49 20.06
N SER A 52 3.94 18.92 20.57
CA SER A 52 4.30 20.32 20.58
C SER A 52 4.60 20.84 19.17
N ALA A 53 4.53 22.16 18.98
CA ALA A 53 4.93 22.79 17.71
C ALA A 53 6.40 22.50 17.39
N ASP A 54 7.27 22.46 18.40
CA ASP A 54 8.70 22.17 18.22
C ASP A 54 8.94 20.74 17.76
N GLU A 55 8.22 19.76 18.34
CA GLU A 55 8.24 18.37 17.87
C GLU A 55 7.69 18.25 16.45
N ALA A 56 6.60 18.93 16.13
CA ALA A 56 6.03 18.93 14.80
C ALA A 56 7.01 19.53 13.76
N HIS A 57 7.72 20.60 14.10
CA HIS A 57 8.74 21.19 13.26
C HIS A 57 9.96 20.27 13.10
N LEU A 58 10.40 19.63 14.19
CA LEU A 58 11.46 18.63 14.13
C LEU A 58 11.07 17.47 13.19
N LEU A 59 9.90 16.91 13.39
CA LEU A 59 9.39 15.79 12.58
C LEU A 59 9.17 16.19 11.11
N SER A 60 8.62 17.38 10.85
CA SER A 60 8.44 17.88 9.47
C SER A 60 9.75 18.28 8.80
N GLY A 61 10.74 18.67 9.57
CA GLY A 61 12.09 18.99 9.11
C GLY A 61 12.95 17.76 8.84
N GLN A 62 12.56 16.58 9.31
CA GLN A 62 13.24 15.33 9.01
C GLN A 62 13.03 14.98 7.54
N LYS A 63 14.08 15.17 6.76
CA LYS A 63 14.02 15.10 5.29
C LYS A 63 14.21 13.70 4.74
N THR A 64 14.65 12.76 5.53
CA THR A 64 14.93 11.40 5.07
C THR A 64 13.81 10.44 5.46
N LEU A 65 13.45 9.56 4.54
CA LEU A 65 12.47 8.52 4.78
C LEU A 65 12.94 7.60 5.93
N GLU A 66 14.22 7.29 5.97
CA GLU A 66 14.85 6.48 7.01
C GLU A 66 14.65 7.09 8.39
N THR A 67 14.88 8.39 8.52
CA THR A 67 14.73 9.09 9.80
C THR A 67 13.29 9.10 10.27
N ARG A 68 12.34 9.26 9.35
CA ARG A 68 10.90 9.30 9.68
C ARG A 68 10.31 7.95 10.03
N LEU A 69 10.82 6.89 9.40
CA LEU A 69 10.29 5.53 9.54
C LEU A 69 11.17 4.65 10.42
N GLY A 70 12.31 5.17 10.91
CA GLY A 70 13.30 4.37 11.63
C GLY A 70 13.93 3.25 10.76
N VAL A 71 13.76 3.34 9.44
CA VAL A 71 14.17 2.29 8.50
C VAL A 71 15.34 2.77 7.66
N ASP A 72 16.43 2.00 7.68
CA ASP A 72 17.56 2.19 6.78
C ASP A 72 17.19 1.72 5.38
N SER A 73 17.15 2.64 4.42
CA SER A 73 16.80 2.33 3.02
C SER A 73 17.73 1.31 2.37
N GLN A 74 18.96 1.19 2.84
CA GLN A 74 19.92 0.19 2.35
C GLN A 74 19.58 -1.22 2.85
N ARG A 75 18.83 -1.33 3.94
CA ARG A 75 18.39 -2.59 4.53
C ARG A 75 16.99 -3.00 4.13
N TRP A 76 16.30 -2.21 3.30
CA TRP A 76 14.97 -2.59 2.87
C TRP A 76 15.01 -3.91 2.11
N PRO A 77 14.22 -4.88 2.55
CA PRO A 77 14.18 -6.16 1.88
C PRO A 77 13.66 -5.96 0.46
N ARG A 78 14.41 -6.44 -0.52
CA ARG A 78 14.03 -6.39 -1.93
C ARG A 78 13.90 -4.96 -2.46
N ASN A 79 13.25 -4.80 -3.58
CA ASN A 79 13.05 -3.51 -4.25
C ASN A 79 11.73 -2.85 -3.84
N CYS A 80 11.33 -2.93 -2.59
CA CYS A 80 10.09 -2.33 -2.15
C CYS A 80 10.25 -0.83 -1.84
N LEU A 81 9.18 -0.08 -2.09
CA LEU A 81 9.14 1.35 -1.79
C LEU A 81 9.25 1.60 -0.30
N ILE A 82 8.57 0.78 0.49
CA ILE A 82 8.60 0.79 1.94
C ILE A 82 8.32 -0.63 2.44
N PRO A 83 9.03 -1.10 3.47
CA PRO A 83 8.72 -2.38 4.10
C PRO A 83 7.30 -2.33 4.68
N TYR A 84 6.54 -3.38 4.46
CA TYR A 84 5.28 -3.54 5.16
C TYR A 84 5.53 -4.05 6.59
N PRO A 85 4.58 -3.83 7.53
CA PRO A 85 4.70 -4.31 8.89
C PRO A 85 4.89 -5.83 8.97
N THR A 86 5.74 -6.30 9.88
CA THR A 86 6.03 -7.74 10.05
C THR A 86 4.77 -8.51 10.39
N GLU A 87 3.91 -7.94 11.21
CA GLU A 87 2.64 -8.50 11.66
C GLU A 87 1.67 -8.78 10.50
N LEU A 88 1.88 -8.11 9.37
CA LEU A 88 1.06 -8.32 8.18
C LEU A 88 1.25 -9.72 7.58
N GLU A 89 2.46 -10.28 7.62
CA GLU A 89 2.70 -11.65 7.12
C GLU A 89 1.93 -12.68 7.96
N GLU A 90 1.90 -12.53 9.28
CA GLU A 90 1.14 -13.41 10.18
C GLU A 90 -0.36 -13.32 9.88
N GLN A 91 -0.87 -12.12 9.66
CA GLN A 91 -2.27 -11.92 9.31
C GLN A 91 -2.61 -12.53 7.93
N ILE A 92 -1.68 -12.47 6.97
CA ILE A 92 -1.85 -13.14 5.67
C ILE A 92 -1.85 -14.68 5.83
N ASP A 93 -1.14 -15.22 6.80
CA ASP A 93 -1.17 -16.65 7.09
C ASP A 93 -2.56 -17.10 7.58
N HIS A 94 -3.24 -16.31 8.39
CA HIS A 94 -4.64 -16.56 8.75
C HIS A 94 -5.55 -16.58 7.52
N VAL A 95 -5.36 -15.64 6.60
CA VAL A 95 -6.11 -15.61 5.33
C VAL A 95 -5.80 -16.82 4.47
N GLN A 96 -4.55 -17.26 4.42
CA GLN A 96 -4.17 -18.48 3.68
C GLN A 96 -4.83 -19.72 4.26
N GLN A 97 -4.93 -19.83 5.59
CA GLN A 97 -5.67 -20.90 6.23
C GLN A 97 -7.17 -20.81 5.91
N ALA A 98 -7.76 -19.61 5.99
CA ALA A 98 -9.15 -19.39 5.63
C ALA A 98 -9.46 -19.85 4.20
N VAL A 99 -8.61 -19.51 3.23
CA VAL A 99 -8.75 -19.95 1.82
C VAL A 99 -8.71 -21.46 1.71
N LYS A 100 -7.83 -22.15 2.45
CA LYS A 100 -7.70 -23.62 2.40
C LYS A 100 -8.94 -24.33 2.96
N ILE A 101 -9.55 -23.80 4.01
CA ILE A 101 -10.70 -24.46 4.67
C ILE A 101 -12.05 -24.01 4.13
N ALA A 102 -12.14 -22.86 3.46
CA ALA A 102 -13.38 -22.28 2.98
C ALA A 102 -14.28 -23.27 2.19
N PRO A 103 -13.75 -24.16 1.32
CA PRO A 103 -14.58 -25.12 0.61
C PRO A 103 -15.31 -26.13 1.51
N ASN A 104 -14.78 -26.43 2.70
CA ASN A 104 -15.31 -27.44 3.62
C ASN A 104 -15.95 -26.82 4.87
N ASP A 105 -15.45 -25.67 5.31
CA ASP A 105 -15.93 -24.96 6.50
C ASP A 105 -15.88 -23.44 6.29
N PRO A 106 -16.87 -22.88 5.59
CA PRO A 106 -16.92 -21.44 5.33
C PRO A 106 -17.10 -20.60 6.60
N VAL A 107 -17.70 -21.17 7.66
CA VAL A 107 -17.88 -20.47 8.93
C VAL A 107 -16.53 -20.28 9.64
N ALA A 108 -15.74 -21.34 9.77
CA ALA A 108 -14.41 -21.23 10.34
C ALA A 108 -13.49 -20.33 9.50
N ALA A 109 -13.60 -20.39 8.17
CA ALA A 109 -12.86 -19.51 7.26
C ALA A 109 -13.20 -18.04 7.47
N ARG A 110 -14.46 -17.70 7.66
CA ARG A 110 -14.94 -16.36 8.00
C ARG A 110 -14.34 -15.88 9.32
N GLU A 111 -14.39 -16.70 10.36
CA GLU A 111 -13.86 -16.33 11.68
C GLU A 111 -12.34 -16.09 11.64
N LEU A 112 -11.58 -16.89 10.91
CA LEU A 112 -10.16 -16.64 10.66
C LEU A 112 -9.93 -15.31 9.92
N THR A 113 -10.77 -15.02 8.92
CA THR A 113 -10.64 -13.77 8.16
C THR A 113 -10.98 -12.54 9.01
N ARG A 114 -11.92 -12.67 9.96
CA ARG A 114 -12.29 -11.61 10.91
C ARG A 114 -11.23 -11.31 11.96
N GLN A 115 -10.29 -12.22 12.20
CA GLN A 115 -9.17 -11.99 13.12
C GLN A 115 -8.13 -11.01 12.53
N VAL A 116 -8.21 -10.73 11.24
CA VAL A 116 -7.33 -9.78 10.59
C VAL A 116 -7.61 -8.35 11.07
N ASP A 117 -6.60 -7.64 11.51
CA ASP A 117 -6.70 -6.22 11.88
C ASP A 117 -6.85 -5.33 10.64
N SER A 118 -8.09 -5.33 10.14
CA SER A 118 -8.46 -4.55 8.95
C SER A 118 -8.20 -3.06 9.10
N GLU A 119 -8.33 -2.52 10.30
CA GLU A 119 -8.19 -1.08 10.54
C GLU A 119 -6.72 -0.66 10.48
N SER A 120 -5.82 -1.36 11.15
CA SER A 120 -4.37 -1.10 11.04
C SER A 120 -3.86 -1.27 9.63
N MET A 121 -4.30 -2.30 8.90
CA MET A 121 -3.96 -2.48 7.49
C MET A 121 -4.40 -1.29 6.63
N LYS A 122 -5.63 -0.84 6.81
CA LYS A 122 -6.19 0.29 6.06
C LYS A 122 -5.42 1.58 6.35
N ARG A 123 -5.10 1.84 7.61
CA ARG A 123 -4.30 3.01 8.03
C ARG A 123 -2.93 2.98 7.40
N TRP A 124 -2.23 1.87 7.51
CA TRP A 124 -0.91 1.75 6.90
C TRP A 124 -0.95 1.98 5.39
N TYR A 125 -1.97 1.44 4.70
CA TYR A 125 -2.16 1.66 3.28
C TYR A 125 -2.33 3.15 2.94
N ILE A 126 -3.24 3.84 3.63
CA ILE A 126 -3.57 5.24 3.36
C ILE A 126 -2.43 6.17 3.72
N ASP A 127 -1.91 6.04 4.94
CA ASP A 127 -1.03 7.03 5.55
C ASP A 127 0.44 6.82 5.16
N VAL A 128 0.80 5.60 4.79
CA VAL A 128 2.19 5.21 4.52
C VAL A 128 2.38 4.80 3.06
N ALA A 129 1.68 3.75 2.62
CA ALA A 129 1.99 3.12 1.35
C ALA A 129 1.71 4.03 0.15
N LEU A 130 0.59 4.72 0.13
CA LEU A 130 0.20 5.60 -0.99
C LEU A 130 1.18 6.76 -1.23
N GLN A 131 1.99 7.11 -0.24
CA GLN A 131 2.91 8.25 -0.31
C GLN A 131 4.37 7.83 -0.44
N SER A 132 4.65 6.55 -0.34
CA SER A 132 6.00 6.01 -0.25
C SER A 132 6.92 6.44 -1.42
N GLY A 133 6.41 6.45 -2.64
CA GLY A 133 7.17 6.90 -3.81
C GLY A 133 7.54 8.37 -3.77
N ALA A 134 6.60 9.22 -3.35
CA ALA A 134 6.86 10.65 -3.22
C ALA A 134 7.89 10.96 -2.11
N TRP A 135 7.86 10.19 -1.03
CA TRP A 135 8.86 10.32 0.04
C TRP A 135 10.25 9.88 -0.43
N ARG A 136 10.34 8.75 -1.15
CA ARG A 136 11.61 8.28 -1.70
C ARG A 136 12.19 9.23 -2.74
N ALA A 137 11.37 9.68 -3.69
CA ALA A 137 11.81 10.63 -4.70
C ALA A 137 12.40 11.89 -4.06
N ARG A 138 11.78 12.38 -3.00
CA ARG A 138 12.26 13.53 -2.24
C ARG A 138 13.56 13.26 -1.49
N HIS A 139 13.67 12.09 -0.85
CA HIS A 139 14.89 11.65 -0.18
C HIS A 139 16.08 11.60 -1.15
N LEU A 140 15.85 11.15 -2.38
CA LEU A 140 16.84 11.07 -3.42
C LEU A 140 17.09 12.42 -4.13
N GLY A 141 16.42 13.50 -3.71
CA GLY A 141 16.57 14.83 -4.30
C GLY A 141 15.97 14.96 -5.71
N VAL A 142 15.08 14.03 -6.08
CA VAL A 142 14.46 14.02 -7.40
C VAL A 142 13.28 15.00 -7.43
N SER A 143 13.37 16.01 -8.27
CA SER A 143 12.23 16.85 -8.59
C SER A 143 11.32 16.14 -9.59
N ARG A 144 10.01 16.37 -9.47
CA ARG A 144 9.01 15.81 -10.40
C ARG A 144 9.36 16.17 -11.83
N SER A 145 9.71 15.19 -12.66
CA SER A 145 9.93 15.43 -14.08
C SER A 145 8.62 15.75 -14.78
N GLU A 146 8.68 16.68 -15.74
CA GLU A 146 7.56 17.03 -16.59
C GLU A 146 7.08 15.83 -17.43
N LYS A 147 5.79 15.80 -17.72
CA LYS A 147 5.11 14.68 -18.37
C LYS A 147 5.44 14.57 -19.85
N PRO A 148 5.84 13.42 -20.36
CA PRO A 148 5.56 13.07 -21.74
C PRO A 148 4.04 12.91 -21.93
N GLY A 149 3.54 13.26 -23.09
CA GLY A 149 2.11 13.20 -23.40
C GLY A 149 1.49 11.82 -23.16
N SER A 150 0.28 11.81 -22.61
CA SER A 150 -0.42 10.57 -22.32
C SER A 150 -0.88 9.88 -23.60
N ARG A 151 -0.41 8.65 -23.85
CA ARG A 151 -1.03 7.75 -24.81
C ARG A 151 -2.39 7.28 -24.30
N LYS A 152 -3.37 7.10 -25.19
CA LYS A 152 -4.63 6.43 -24.83
C LYS A 152 -4.33 4.98 -24.45
N ARG A 153 -4.65 4.60 -23.20
CA ARG A 153 -4.51 3.22 -22.72
C ARG A 153 -5.52 2.30 -23.42
N LYS A 154 -5.06 1.16 -23.88
CA LYS A 154 -5.95 0.04 -24.22
C LYS A 154 -6.13 -0.84 -22.98
N PRO A 155 -7.34 -1.26 -22.65
CA PRO A 155 -7.56 -2.17 -21.52
C PRO A 155 -6.82 -3.48 -21.76
N ILE A 156 -6.07 -3.94 -20.77
CA ILE A 156 -5.46 -5.28 -20.79
C ILE A 156 -6.55 -6.30 -20.47
N ARG A 157 -6.60 -7.36 -21.27
CA ARG A 157 -7.62 -8.43 -21.09
C ARG A 157 -7.43 -9.11 -19.74
N GLN A 158 -8.56 -9.41 -19.09
CA GLN A 158 -8.57 -10.01 -17.75
C GLN A 158 -7.80 -11.33 -17.69
N SER A 159 -7.90 -12.19 -18.72
CA SER A 159 -7.15 -13.44 -18.80
C SER A 159 -5.63 -13.22 -18.78
N ARG A 160 -5.15 -12.17 -19.46
CA ARG A 160 -3.73 -11.81 -19.45
C ARG A 160 -3.27 -11.32 -18.08
N ILE A 161 -4.12 -10.59 -17.35
CA ILE A 161 -3.83 -10.14 -15.99
C ILE A 161 -3.70 -11.35 -15.06
N VAL A 162 -4.60 -12.33 -15.15
CA VAL A 162 -4.53 -13.54 -14.33
C VAL A 162 -3.30 -14.38 -14.68
N ALA A 163 -3.01 -14.53 -15.97
CA ALA A 163 -1.80 -15.24 -16.41
C ALA A 163 -0.51 -14.58 -15.88
N MET A 164 -0.49 -13.25 -15.77
CA MET A 164 0.61 -12.53 -15.16
C MET A 164 0.69 -12.80 -13.66
N PHE A 165 -0.42 -12.83 -12.92
CA PHE A 165 -0.42 -13.20 -11.51
C PHE A 165 0.16 -14.60 -11.30
N GLN A 166 -0.20 -15.57 -12.15
CA GLN A 166 0.35 -16.92 -12.13
C GLN A 166 1.85 -16.94 -12.47
N ARG A 167 2.28 -16.24 -13.52
CA ARG A 167 3.70 -16.08 -13.88
C ARG A 167 4.52 -15.56 -12.69
N ASP A 168 3.97 -14.59 -11.97
CA ASP A 168 4.62 -13.88 -10.88
C ASP A 168 4.36 -14.55 -9.50
N ASN A 169 3.89 -15.81 -9.48
CA ASN A 169 3.63 -16.64 -8.30
C ASN A 169 2.70 -15.97 -7.28
N TRP A 170 1.70 -15.21 -7.75
CA TRP A 170 0.75 -14.49 -6.88
C TRP A 170 1.46 -13.60 -5.85
N ARG A 171 2.54 -12.94 -6.27
CA ARG A 171 3.31 -12.04 -5.43
C ARG A 171 3.56 -10.72 -6.11
N CYS A 172 3.55 -9.66 -5.31
CA CYS A 172 3.99 -8.34 -5.77
C CYS A 172 5.47 -8.40 -6.17
N GLN A 173 5.78 -8.04 -7.39
CA GLN A 173 7.16 -8.09 -7.90
C GLN A 173 8.06 -6.98 -7.34
N TYR A 174 7.50 -6.03 -6.59
CA TYR A 174 8.24 -5.00 -5.88
C TYR A 174 8.52 -5.40 -4.43
N CYS A 175 7.50 -5.61 -3.60
CA CYS A 175 7.68 -5.87 -2.16
C CYS A 175 7.63 -7.36 -1.80
N GLY A 176 7.23 -8.23 -2.69
CA GLY A 176 7.15 -9.68 -2.47
C GLY A 176 5.94 -10.15 -1.67
N ILE A 177 5.07 -9.23 -1.19
CA ILE A 177 3.86 -9.63 -0.46
C ILE A 177 2.99 -10.57 -1.29
N ARG A 178 2.36 -11.53 -0.63
CA ARG A 178 1.33 -12.38 -1.24
C ARG A 178 0.14 -11.51 -1.65
N ILE A 179 -0.37 -11.69 -2.87
CA ILE A 179 -1.55 -10.97 -3.36
C ILE A 179 -2.78 -11.87 -3.38
N GLY A 180 -3.93 -11.30 -3.04
CA GLY A 180 -5.22 -12.01 -3.12
C GLY A 180 -5.76 -12.13 -4.54
N GLY A 181 -5.34 -11.26 -5.42
CA GLY A 181 -5.82 -11.16 -6.78
C GLY A 181 -6.54 -9.85 -7.08
N ASN A 182 -7.37 -9.87 -8.11
CA ASN A 182 -8.19 -8.72 -8.45
C ASN A 182 -9.58 -8.76 -7.77
N ARG A 183 -10.42 -7.75 -8.02
CA ARG A 183 -11.74 -7.64 -7.40
C ARG A 183 -12.61 -8.90 -7.54
N ARG A 184 -12.51 -9.64 -8.65
CA ARG A 184 -13.33 -10.85 -8.85
C ARG A 184 -12.96 -11.96 -7.85
N HIS A 185 -11.67 -12.13 -7.56
CA HIS A 185 -11.20 -13.08 -6.57
C HIS A 185 -11.71 -12.70 -5.17
N PHE A 186 -11.65 -11.43 -4.81
CA PHE A 186 -12.19 -10.95 -3.53
C PHE A 186 -13.69 -11.13 -3.42
N VAL A 187 -14.45 -10.81 -4.48
CA VAL A 187 -15.91 -11.02 -4.49
C VAL A 187 -16.24 -12.49 -4.33
N LYS A 188 -15.57 -13.37 -5.07
CA LYS A 188 -15.80 -14.82 -4.95
C LYS A 188 -15.49 -15.29 -3.54
N PHE A 189 -14.32 -14.99 -3.00
CA PHE A 189 -13.95 -15.39 -1.64
C PHE A 189 -14.93 -14.85 -0.58
N ALA A 190 -15.31 -13.57 -0.68
CA ALA A 190 -16.31 -12.98 0.22
C ALA A 190 -17.66 -13.70 0.18
N MET A 191 -18.08 -14.17 -1.00
CA MET A 191 -19.30 -14.97 -1.16
C MET A 191 -19.12 -16.38 -0.57
N ASP A 192 -17.98 -17.00 -0.83
CA ASP A 192 -17.69 -18.36 -0.36
C ASP A 192 -17.70 -18.46 1.18
N ILE A 193 -17.30 -17.40 1.88
CA ILE A 193 -17.24 -17.36 3.35
C ILE A 193 -18.36 -16.53 4.01
N ASP A 194 -19.32 -16.04 3.22
CA ASP A 194 -20.40 -15.16 3.68
C ASP A 194 -19.90 -13.93 4.47
N MET A 195 -18.97 -13.17 3.86
CA MET A 195 -18.37 -11.97 4.44
C MET A 195 -18.42 -10.81 3.43
N PRO A 196 -19.60 -10.25 3.13
CA PRO A 196 -19.76 -9.22 2.11
C PRO A 196 -18.98 -7.91 2.43
N GLU A 197 -18.76 -7.62 3.71
CA GLU A 197 -18.00 -6.45 4.16
C GLU A 197 -16.56 -6.42 3.61
N LEU A 198 -15.99 -7.56 3.26
CA LEU A 198 -14.65 -7.65 2.66
C LEU A 198 -14.54 -6.87 1.35
N VAL A 199 -15.63 -6.75 0.59
CA VAL A 199 -15.64 -6.11 -0.73
C VAL A 199 -16.53 -4.86 -0.80
N GLN A 200 -17.16 -4.51 0.32
CA GLN A 200 -17.93 -3.27 0.46
C GLN A 200 -16.96 -2.07 0.63
N GLY A 201 -17.52 -0.89 0.42
CA GLY A 201 -16.74 0.33 0.50
C GLY A 201 -16.20 0.78 -0.87
N ARG A 202 -16.29 2.08 -1.11
CA ARG A 202 -15.91 2.69 -2.40
C ARG A 202 -14.69 3.59 -2.30
N THR A 203 -14.40 4.09 -1.12
CA THR A 203 -13.24 4.94 -0.84
C THR A 203 -12.19 4.18 -0.04
N ASP A 204 -10.99 4.68 0.03
CA ASP A 204 -9.91 4.04 0.78
C ASP A 204 -10.26 3.93 2.27
N GLU A 205 -10.98 4.91 2.80
CA GLU A 205 -11.42 4.96 4.20
C GLU A 205 -12.50 3.93 4.53
N THR A 206 -13.35 3.60 3.55
CA THR A 206 -14.49 2.68 3.76
C THR A 206 -14.20 1.25 3.33
N ARG A 207 -13.09 1.00 2.64
CA ARG A 207 -12.69 -0.35 2.24
C ARG A 207 -12.16 -1.15 3.42
N HIS A 208 -12.35 -2.45 3.36
CA HIS A 208 -11.70 -3.37 4.28
C HIS A 208 -10.19 -3.36 4.06
N GLY A 209 -9.38 -3.33 5.14
CA GLY A 209 -7.93 -3.21 5.03
C GLY A 209 -7.28 -4.36 4.27
N LEU A 210 -7.75 -5.59 4.49
CA LEU A 210 -7.29 -6.76 3.75
C LEU A 210 -7.48 -6.58 2.23
N TYR A 211 -8.62 -6.00 1.81
CA TYR A 211 -8.86 -5.69 0.41
C TYR A 211 -7.81 -4.72 -0.13
N SER A 212 -7.54 -3.64 0.58
CA SER A 212 -6.57 -2.62 0.16
C SER A 212 -5.14 -3.17 0.09
N MET A 213 -4.75 -4.02 1.05
CA MET A 213 -3.40 -4.56 1.14
C MET A 213 -3.11 -5.67 0.13
N LEU A 214 -4.05 -6.60 -0.07
CA LEU A 214 -3.84 -7.77 -0.92
C LEU A 214 -4.43 -7.63 -2.32
N MET A 215 -5.14 -6.54 -2.60
CA MET A 215 -5.60 -6.24 -3.95
C MET A 215 -4.40 -6.04 -4.87
N ALA A 216 -4.45 -6.68 -6.01
CA ALA A 216 -3.40 -6.59 -7.00
C ALA A 216 -3.91 -6.11 -8.35
N SER A 217 -2.98 -5.61 -9.11
CA SER A 217 -3.15 -5.16 -10.47
C SER A 217 -1.84 -5.41 -11.23
N TYR A 218 -1.84 -5.09 -12.49
CA TYR A 218 -0.60 -4.96 -13.23
C TYR A 218 -0.01 -3.56 -13.05
N ASP A 219 1.30 -3.47 -13.01
CA ASP A 219 2.02 -2.21 -13.10
C ASP A 219 2.98 -2.21 -14.28
N HIS A 220 3.20 -1.05 -14.85
CA HIS A 220 4.21 -0.83 -15.87
C HIS A 220 5.53 -0.49 -15.20
N VAL A 221 6.57 -1.31 -15.36
CA VAL A 221 7.91 -1.05 -14.83
C VAL A 221 8.40 0.32 -15.31
N THR A 222 8.40 0.55 -16.61
CA THR A 222 8.46 1.90 -17.19
C THR A 222 7.03 2.41 -17.33
N ALA A 223 6.68 3.43 -16.57
CA ALA A 223 5.33 3.95 -16.51
C ALA A 223 4.78 4.29 -17.91
N HIS A 224 3.53 3.96 -18.15
CA HIS A 224 2.87 4.25 -19.43
C HIS A 224 2.93 5.74 -19.81
N SER A 225 2.82 6.65 -18.82
CA SER A 225 2.98 8.09 -19.02
C SER A 225 4.41 8.50 -19.44
N ARG A 226 5.36 7.58 -19.39
CA ARG A 226 6.76 7.75 -19.79
C ARG A 226 7.10 6.95 -21.06
N GLY A 227 6.10 6.50 -21.78
CA GLY A 227 6.26 5.74 -23.03
C GLY A 227 6.43 4.23 -22.82
N GLY A 228 6.23 3.71 -21.60
CA GLY A 228 6.28 2.27 -21.35
C GLY A 228 5.25 1.51 -22.19
N SER A 229 5.66 0.38 -22.74
CA SER A 229 4.82 -0.49 -23.57
C SER A 229 3.90 -1.37 -22.71
N ASP A 230 2.87 -1.95 -23.36
CA ASP A 230 2.02 -2.97 -22.76
C ASP A 230 2.57 -4.40 -22.97
N ASP A 231 3.86 -4.54 -23.30
CA ASP A 231 4.51 -5.84 -23.47
C ASP A 231 4.72 -6.53 -22.11
N ASP A 232 4.73 -7.87 -22.12
CA ASP A 232 4.89 -8.67 -20.90
C ASP A 232 6.21 -8.42 -20.16
N SER A 233 7.25 -7.97 -20.89
CA SER A 233 8.53 -7.56 -20.32
C SER A 233 8.46 -6.26 -19.50
N ASN A 234 7.46 -5.42 -19.76
CA ASN A 234 7.24 -4.17 -19.04
C ASN A 234 6.06 -4.24 -18.06
N LEU A 235 5.38 -5.38 -17.98
CA LEU A 235 4.24 -5.58 -17.09
C LEU A 235 4.58 -6.55 -15.97
N VAL A 236 4.29 -6.16 -14.74
CA VAL A 236 4.50 -7.00 -13.56
C VAL A 236 3.29 -6.96 -12.64
N THR A 237 3.13 -8.03 -11.87
CA THR A 237 2.17 -8.06 -10.77
C THR A 237 2.62 -7.10 -9.67
N ALA A 238 1.73 -6.22 -9.25
CA ALA A 238 1.96 -5.31 -8.15
C ALA A 238 0.77 -5.28 -7.19
N CYS A 239 1.02 -5.24 -5.88
CA CYS A 239 -0.01 -4.88 -4.91
C CYS A 239 -0.36 -3.39 -5.06
N TRP A 240 -1.53 -3.02 -4.60
CA TRP A 240 -1.94 -1.61 -4.68
C TRP A 240 -1.00 -0.68 -3.92
N CYS A 241 -0.44 -1.12 -2.79
CA CYS A 241 0.54 -0.33 -2.05
C CYS A 241 1.74 0.08 -2.93
N CYS A 242 2.33 -0.87 -3.65
CA CYS A 242 3.47 -0.59 -4.51
C CYS A 242 3.07 0.14 -5.79
N GLN A 243 1.95 -0.24 -6.42
CA GLN A 243 1.49 0.39 -7.64
C GLN A 243 1.15 1.86 -7.43
N PHE A 244 0.33 2.17 -6.43
CA PHE A 244 -0.07 3.55 -6.15
C PHE A 244 1.04 4.33 -5.47
N GLY A 245 1.82 3.68 -4.60
CA GLY A 245 3.00 4.30 -3.99
C GLY A 245 4.04 4.71 -5.03
N LYS A 246 4.37 3.84 -5.99
CA LYS A 246 5.26 4.18 -7.12
C LYS A 246 4.62 5.23 -8.04
N PHE A 247 3.31 5.14 -8.21
CA PHE A 247 2.54 6.06 -9.06
C PHE A 247 3.13 6.12 -10.48
N LYS A 248 3.58 7.30 -10.93
CA LYS A 248 4.19 7.53 -12.24
C LYS A 248 5.68 7.81 -12.19
N PHE A 249 6.29 7.61 -11.04
CA PHE A 249 7.73 7.73 -10.92
C PHE A 249 8.43 6.61 -11.71
N GLY A 250 9.57 6.93 -12.30
CA GLY A 250 10.52 5.94 -12.79
C GLY A 250 11.15 5.18 -11.62
N LEU A 251 11.65 3.98 -11.88
CA LEU A 251 12.31 3.19 -10.83
C LEU A 251 13.53 3.89 -10.25
N ASP A 252 14.32 4.54 -11.11
CA ASP A 252 15.47 5.36 -10.76
C ASP A 252 15.10 6.56 -9.86
N GLU A 253 13.96 7.19 -10.13
CA GLU A 253 13.48 8.34 -9.35
C GLU A 253 13.06 7.97 -7.92
N VAL A 254 12.69 6.73 -7.69
CA VAL A 254 12.35 6.21 -6.36
C VAL A 254 13.39 5.22 -5.84
N GLY A 255 14.53 5.12 -6.49
CA GLY A 255 15.64 4.25 -6.07
C GLY A 255 15.28 2.76 -6.06
N LEU A 256 14.39 2.33 -6.93
CA LEU A 256 14.07 0.92 -7.13
C LEU A 256 14.90 0.35 -8.28
N GLN A 257 15.30 -0.90 -8.12
CA GLN A 257 15.83 -1.68 -9.23
C GLN A 257 14.69 -2.34 -10.01
N PRO A 258 14.90 -2.66 -11.29
CA PRO A 258 13.91 -3.43 -12.04
C PRO A 258 13.58 -4.75 -11.35
N PRO A 259 12.31 -5.17 -11.31
CA PRO A 259 11.94 -6.50 -10.83
C PRO A 259 12.69 -7.58 -11.59
N SER A 260 13.28 -8.52 -10.88
CA SER A 260 13.95 -9.66 -11.51
C SER A 260 12.93 -10.75 -11.86
N PRO A 261 12.90 -11.26 -13.08
CA PRO A 261 12.02 -12.38 -13.44
C PRO A 261 12.28 -13.66 -12.62
N ALA A 262 13.48 -13.79 -12.04
CA ALA A 262 13.88 -14.92 -11.19
C ALA A 262 13.78 -14.58 -9.68
N GLY A 263 13.37 -13.36 -9.32
CA GLY A 263 13.79 -12.74 -8.06
C GLY A 263 12.90 -12.95 -6.84
N ILE A 264 11.77 -13.64 -6.96
CA ILE A 264 10.94 -13.92 -5.79
C ILE A 264 10.89 -15.43 -5.60
N GLU A 265 11.55 -15.89 -4.54
CA GLU A 265 11.57 -17.31 -4.19
C GLU A 265 10.14 -17.88 -4.17
N ARG A 266 9.98 -19.03 -4.84
CA ARG A 266 8.74 -19.78 -4.84
C ARG A 266 8.58 -20.44 -3.47
N GLY A 267 8.10 -19.69 -2.50
CA GLY A 267 7.79 -20.20 -1.17
C GLY A 267 6.29 -20.36 -0.99
N GLY A 268 5.83 -21.60 -0.79
CA GLY A 268 4.48 -21.92 -0.32
C GLY A 268 3.42 -22.10 -1.40
N ASP A 269 2.29 -22.70 -0.99
CA ASP A 269 1.13 -23.10 -1.82
C ASP A 269 0.15 -21.94 -2.09
N TRP A 270 0.59 -20.68 -1.97
CA TRP A 270 -0.29 -19.54 -2.16
C TRP A 270 -0.61 -19.32 -3.64
N GLN A 271 -1.88 -19.37 -4.01
CA GLN A 271 -2.40 -19.14 -5.36
C GLN A 271 -3.49 -18.06 -5.41
N GLY A 272 -3.45 -17.11 -4.48
CA GLY A 272 -4.47 -16.08 -4.33
C GLY A 272 -5.67 -16.52 -3.50
N LEU A 273 -6.73 -15.72 -3.49
CA LEU A 273 -7.95 -15.99 -2.72
C LEU A 273 -8.85 -17.05 -3.35
N CYS A 274 -8.61 -17.44 -4.57
CA CYS A 274 -9.40 -18.45 -5.28
C CYS A 274 -8.44 -19.32 -6.11
N PRO A 275 -7.78 -20.30 -5.47
CA PRO A 275 -6.85 -21.23 -6.11
C PRO A 275 -7.54 -22.14 -7.14
#